data_292859f4e5a444c8d3dfd87e525f8585
#
_entry.id   292859f4e5a444c8d3dfd87e525f8585
#
_cell.length_a   1.000
_cell.length_b   1.000
_cell.length_c   1.000
_cell.angle_alpha   90.00
_cell.angle_beta   90.00
_cell.angle_gamma   90.00
#
_symmetry.space_group_name_H-M   'P 1'
#
loop_
_entity.id
_entity.type
_entity.pdbx_description
1 polymer ?
#
loop_
_entity_poly.entity_id
_entity_poly.type
_entity_poly.pdbx_seq_one_letter_code
_entity_poly.pdbx_strand_id
1 'polypeptide(L)'
;MTFDYDLFVIGAGSGGLAASKRAASFGAKVAIAEYDLVGGTCVIRGCVPKKLMVYGSHFPALFSDASGYGWKVGNAELDWEYFITSIDKEVRRLSQLHISFLEKAGVELIPSRATLLDPHTVEVDGRKVTADKILIAVGGRPVKPDLSGMEHGITSDEIFHLKEQPKHIVIIGAGYIGTEFACIMRGLGSEVTQITRGEKILNGFDEDVRIEIEEGMTNHGIRLIKNNVVKTVESVPEGLKLTLSGDDQQPVIADVFLIATGRIPNVDGLGLKNAGVDVVASSIEGPGYPTTSAIAVNEYSQTSQANIFAVGDVTDRINLTPVAIGEGRAFADSEFGNNRREFSHETVPTAIFSNPEAATVGWTEADAREKLGDAVTIYRTRFRPMYHSLTGKQEKTMMKLVVDSNTDKVLGAHMVGENAAEIIQGVAIALKMGATKKDFDATVGIHPSAAEEFVTMR
;
A
#
# COMPACT_ATOMS: atom_id res chain seq x y z
N MET A 1 5.75 27.68 -30.05
CA MET A 1 4.31 27.34 -30.18
C MET A 1 3.62 27.77 -28.92
N THR A 2 2.39 28.26 -29.01
CA THR A 2 1.60 28.59 -27.80
C THR A 2 0.74 27.38 -27.50
N PHE A 3 0.91 26.78 -26.34
CA PHE A 3 0.11 25.65 -25.86
C PHE A 3 -1.10 26.17 -25.06
N ASP A 4 -2.14 25.33 -24.95
CA ASP A 4 -3.31 25.62 -24.13
C ASP A 4 -2.97 25.59 -22.63
N TYR A 5 -2.02 24.68 -22.24
CA TYR A 5 -1.53 24.53 -20.87
C TYR A 5 -0.01 24.38 -20.83
N ASP A 6 0.61 24.84 -19.75
CA ASP A 6 2.02 24.54 -19.46
C ASP A 6 2.19 23.11 -19.00
N LEU A 7 1.18 22.57 -18.27
CA LEU A 7 1.14 21.18 -17.80
C LEU A 7 -0.25 20.60 -17.96
N PHE A 8 -0.35 19.43 -18.60
CA PHE A 8 -1.54 18.60 -18.59
C PHE A 8 -1.27 17.30 -17.79
N VAL A 9 -2.08 17.04 -16.76
CA VAL A 9 -1.94 15.85 -15.90
C VAL A 9 -3.05 14.84 -16.22
N ILE A 10 -2.67 13.59 -16.47
CA ILE A 10 -3.61 12.49 -16.71
C ILE A 10 -3.68 11.64 -15.43
N GLY A 11 -4.82 11.73 -14.73
CA GLY A 11 -5.09 11.05 -13.46
C GLY A 11 -4.96 11.95 -12.23
N ALA A 12 -6.04 12.09 -11.46
CA ALA A 12 -6.10 12.85 -10.22
C ALA A 12 -5.95 11.97 -8.96
N GLY A 13 -5.01 11.02 -9.02
CA GLY A 13 -4.52 10.28 -7.87
C GLY A 13 -3.45 11.05 -7.10
N SER A 14 -2.82 10.39 -6.13
CA SER A 14 -1.87 11.01 -5.19
C SER A 14 -0.72 11.75 -5.88
N GLY A 15 -0.11 11.15 -6.91
CA GLY A 15 0.98 11.75 -7.67
C GLY A 15 0.51 12.94 -8.51
N GLY A 16 -0.60 12.78 -9.26
CA GLY A 16 -1.16 13.84 -10.11
C GLY A 16 -1.62 15.05 -9.30
N LEU A 17 -2.31 14.83 -8.18
CA LEU A 17 -2.73 15.89 -7.26
C LEU A 17 -1.56 16.65 -6.64
N ALA A 18 -0.48 15.94 -6.30
CA ALA A 18 0.71 16.57 -5.72
C ALA A 18 1.45 17.40 -6.76
N ALA A 19 1.65 16.86 -7.97
CA ALA A 19 2.34 17.51 -9.07
C ALA A 19 1.58 18.75 -9.58
N SER A 20 0.27 18.61 -9.86
CA SER A 20 -0.57 19.69 -10.42
C SER A 20 -0.60 20.92 -9.51
N LYS A 21 -0.89 20.73 -8.22
CA LYS A 21 -0.92 21.83 -7.25
C LYS A 21 0.46 22.47 -7.06
N ARG A 22 1.51 21.66 -7.08
CA ARG A 22 2.87 22.16 -6.92
C ARG A 22 3.31 22.96 -8.16
N ALA A 23 3.05 22.49 -9.37
CA ALA A 23 3.34 23.23 -10.61
C ALA A 23 2.57 24.55 -10.67
N ALA A 24 1.27 24.53 -10.33
CA ALA A 24 0.44 25.74 -10.27
C ALA A 24 0.99 26.77 -9.26
N SER A 25 1.59 26.32 -8.13
CA SER A 25 2.21 27.22 -7.14
C SER A 25 3.44 27.95 -7.67
N PHE A 26 4.02 27.48 -8.78
CA PHE A 26 5.10 28.16 -9.51
C PHE A 26 4.59 29.05 -10.66
N GLY A 27 3.28 29.16 -10.81
CA GLY A 27 2.63 30.00 -11.84
C GLY A 27 2.30 29.29 -13.14
N ALA A 28 2.50 27.97 -13.23
CA ALA A 28 2.13 27.20 -14.41
C ALA A 28 0.61 27.15 -14.60
N LYS A 29 0.14 27.23 -15.85
CA LYS A 29 -1.25 26.97 -16.24
C LYS A 29 -1.47 25.47 -16.35
N VAL A 30 -2.23 24.90 -15.40
CA VAL A 30 -2.36 23.44 -15.24
C VAL A 30 -3.79 22.97 -15.45
N ALA A 31 -3.95 21.89 -16.23
CA ALA A 31 -5.18 21.09 -16.25
C ALA A 31 -4.90 19.68 -15.75
N ILE A 32 -5.90 19.04 -15.12
CA ILE A 32 -5.86 17.65 -14.68
C ILE A 32 -7.13 16.92 -15.09
N ALA A 33 -6.98 15.76 -15.73
CA ALA A 33 -8.11 14.93 -16.15
C ALA A 33 -8.31 13.76 -15.19
N GLU A 34 -9.57 13.54 -14.77
CA GLU A 34 -9.98 12.38 -13.97
C GLU A 34 -11.39 11.94 -14.38
N TYR A 35 -11.58 10.65 -14.61
CA TYR A 35 -12.88 10.13 -15.06
C TYR A 35 -13.72 9.51 -13.93
N ASP A 36 -13.11 9.34 -12.76
CA ASP A 36 -13.74 8.78 -11.55
C ASP A 36 -13.68 9.83 -10.42
N LEU A 37 -13.86 9.42 -9.18
CA LEU A 37 -13.71 10.28 -8.02
C LEU A 37 -12.26 10.75 -7.87
N VAL A 38 -12.10 12.04 -7.59
CA VAL A 38 -10.79 12.65 -7.36
C VAL A 38 -10.19 12.16 -6.05
N GLY A 39 -8.93 11.69 -6.09
CA GLY A 39 -8.21 11.16 -4.93
C GLY A 39 -7.42 9.89 -5.23
N GLY A 40 -7.79 9.21 -6.33
CA GLY A 40 -7.16 7.97 -6.79
C GLY A 40 -7.33 6.81 -5.81
N THR A 41 -6.60 5.72 -6.04
CA THR A 41 -6.71 4.49 -5.24
C THR A 41 -6.63 4.75 -3.74
N CYS A 42 -5.68 5.55 -3.28
CA CYS A 42 -5.45 5.79 -1.85
C CYS A 42 -6.69 6.32 -1.12
N VAL A 43 -7.35 7.34 -1.67
CA VAL A 43 -8.49 7.99 -1.04
C VAL A 43 -9.78 7.21 -1.24
N ILE A 44 -9.97 6.65 -2.45
CA ILE A 44 -11.28 6.13 -2.88
C ILE A 44 -11.46 4.64 -2.53
N ARG A 45 -10.42 3.82 -2.75
CA ARG A 45 -10.49 2.35 -2.67
C ARG A 45 -9.21 1.70 -2.16
N GLY A 46 -8.50 2.37 -1.26
CA GLY A 46 -7.21 1.92 -0.74
C GLY A 46 -6.96 2.37 0.69
N CYS A 47 -5.92 3.16 0.90
CA CYS A 47 -5.39 3.50 2.22
C CYS A 47 -6.44 4.05 3.18
N VAL A 48 -7.28 5.00 2.74
CA VAL A 48 -8.25 5.66 3.61
C VAL A 48 -9.35 4.70 4.06
N PRO A 49 -10.17 4.12 3.16
CA PRO A 49 -11.22 3.21 3.59
C PRO A 49 -10.66 1.98 4.30
N LYS A 50 -9.52 1.44 3.87
CA LYS A 50 -8.86 0.33 4.53
C LYS A 50 -8.45 0.69 5.96
N LYS A 51 -7.85 1.86 6.21
CA LYS A 51 -7.43 2.26 7.56
C LYS A 51 -8.62 2.50 8.49
N LEU A 52 -9.74 3.02 7.97
CA LEU A 52 -11.00 3.10 8.73
C LEU A 52 -11.51 1.71 9.12
N MET A 53 -11.41 0.72 8.21
CA MET A 53 -11.75 -0.67 8.53
C MET A 53 -10.78 -1.28 9.56
N VAL A 54 -9.49 -0.97 9.51
CA VAL A 54 -8.51 -1.38 10.53
C VAL A 54 -8.93 -0.86 11.91
N TYR A 55 -9.27 0.41 12.04
CA TYR A 55 -9.74 0.96 13.31
C TYR A 55 -11.02 0.26 13.82
N GLY A 56 -11.98 0.02 12.93
CA GLY A 56 -13.19 -0.73 13.26
C GLY A 56 -12.90 -2.15 13.73
N SER A 57 -11.93 -2.82 13.13
CA SER A 57 -11.57 -4.20 13.43
C SER A 57 -10.88 -4.39 14.80
N HIS A 58 -10.39 -3.31 15.41
CA HIS A 58 -9.75 -3.36 16.72
C HIS A 58 -10.76 -3.37 17.89
N PHE A 59 -11.99 -2.83 17.70
CA PHE A 59 -12.97 -2.69 18.79
C PHE A 59 -13.30 -4.00 19.51
N PRO A 60 -13.54 -5.14 18.84
CA PRO A 60 -13.84 -6.38 19.56
C PRO A 60 -12.72 -6.83 20.50
N ALA A 61 -11.47 -6.67 20.08
CA ALA A 61 -10.31 -6.97 20.93
C ALA A 61 -10.23 -6.02 22.13
N LEU A 62 -10.46 -4.71 21.92
CA LEU A 62 -10.48 -3.70 22.99
C LEU A 62 -11.63 -3.97 24.00
N PHE A 63 -12.82 -4.37 23.54
CA PHE A 63 -13.92 -4.75 24.42
C PHE A 63 -13.57 -5.96 25.28
N SER A 64 -12.90 -6.96 24.71
CA SER A 64 -12.39 -8.11 25.44
C SER A 64 -11.35 -7.71 26.50
N ASP A 65 -10.40 -6.86 26.11
CA ASP A 65 -9.29 -6.41 26.95
C ASP A 65 -9.75 -5.51 28.10
N ALA A 66 -10.84 -4.78 27.92
CA ALA A 66 -11.42 -3.90 28.90
C ALA A 66 -11.67 -4.59 30.26
N SER A 67 -12.02 -5.89 30.24
CA SER A 67 -12.25 -6.68 31.45
C SER A 67 -11.01 -6.81 32.33
N GLY A 68 -9.82 -6.93 31.71
CA GLY A 68 -8.54 -6.97 32.42
C GLY A 68 -8.24 -5.68 33.20
N TYR A 69 -8.78 -4.57 32.73
CA TYR A 69 -8.69 -3.25 33.34
C TYR A 69 -9.89 -2.90 34.24
N GLY A 70 -10.76 -3.89 34.54
CA GLY A 70 -11.89 -3.71 35.43
C GLY A 70 -13.15 -3.15 34.78
N TRP A 71 -13.19 -2.92 33.47
CA TRP A 71 -14.37 -2.46 32.76
C TRP A 71 -15.33 -3.62 32.45
N LYS A 72 -16.62 -3.39 32.60
CA LYS A 72 -17.70 -4.31 32.21
C LYS A 72 -18.29 -3.77 30.89
N VAL A 73 -17.98 -4.39 29.79
CA VAL A 73 -18.55 -4.07 28.47
C VAL A 73 -19.70 -5.05 28.23
N GLY A 74 -20.86 -4.53 27.83
CA GLY A 74 -22.01 -5.34 27.42
C GLY A 74 -21.82 -6.00 26.06
N ASN A 75 -22.87 -6.65 25.55
CA ASN A 75 -22.84 -7.18 24.19
C ASN A 75 -22.65 -6.04 23.19
N ALA A 76 -21.62 -6.16 22.37
CA ALA A 76 -21.35 -5.23 21.29
C ALA A 76 -21.56 -5.98 19.96
N GLU A 77 -22.34 -5.37 19.08
CA GLU A 77 -22.65 -5.90 17.75
C GLU A 77 -22.23 -4.87 16.71
N LEU A 78 -21.69 -5.34 15.59
CA LEU A 78 -21.33 -4.49 14.45
C LEU A 78 -22.55 -4.29 13.56
N ASP A 79 -22.96 -3.05 13.38
CA ASP A 79 -23.87 -2.68 12.30
C ASP A 79 -23.03 -2.48 11.03
N TRP A 80 -22.99 -3.53 10.20
CA TRP A 80 -22.18 -3.54 8.98
C TRP A 80 -22.63 -2.49 7.97
N GLU A 81 -23.94 -2.32 7.76
CA GLU A 81 -24.48 -1.37 6.80
C GLU A 81 -24.11 0.07 7.19
N TYR A 82 -24.31 0.40 8.46
CA TYR A 82 -23.91 1.70 9.01
C TYR A 82 -22.41 1.94 8.86
N PHE A 83 -21.59 0.93 9.14
CA PHE A 83 -20.13 1.02 9.10
C PHE A 83 -19.63 1.30 7.68
N ILE A 84 -20.04 0.49 6.68
CA ILE A 84 -19.64 0.65 5.28
C ILE A 84 -20.18 1.95 4.69
N THR A 85 -21.43 2.32 5.00
CA THR A 85 -22.02 3.60 4.55
C THR A 85 -21.26 4.79 5.12
N SER A 86 -20.82 4.71 6.37
CA SER A 86 -20.04 5.77 7.01
C SER A 86 -18.67 5.94 6.35
N ILE A 87 -18.02 4.83 5.97
CA ILE A 87 -16.75 4.85 5.23
C ILE A 87 -16.95 5.49 3.85
N ASP A 88 -17.98 5.06 3.08
CA ASP A 88 -18.26 5.65 1.75
C ASP A 88 -18.53 7.15 1.84
N LYS A 89 -19.29 7.59 2.84
CA LYS A 89 -19.55 9.02 3.08
C LYS A 89 -18.25 9.80 3.33
N GLU A 90 -17.34 9.26 4.10
CA GLU A 90 -16.04 9.90 4.37
C GLU A 90 -15.15 9.94 3.11
N VAL A 91 -15.11 8.85 2.34
CA VAL A 91 -14.41 8.79 1.05
C VAL A 91 -14.91 9.89 0.09
N ARG A 92 -16.24 10.02 -0.05
CA ARG A 92 -16.84 11.07 -0.91
C ARG A 92 -16.53 12.47 -0.40
N ARG A 93 -16.58 12.69 0.91
CA ARG A 93 -16.21 13.96 1.53
C ARG A 93 -14.76 14.34 1.21
N LEU A 94 -13.84 13.38 1.30
CA LEU A 94 -12.42 13.60 1.00
C LEU A 94 -12.19 13.84 -0.49
N SER A 95 -12.88 13.13 -1.38
CA SER A 95 -12.83 13.41 -2.82
C SER A 95 -13.24 14.86 -3.11
N GLN A 96 -14.36 15.31 -2.52
CA GLN A 96 -14.83 16.68 -2.69
C GLN A 96 -13.86 17.72 -2.14
N LEU A 97 -13.17 17.38 -1.02
CA LEU A 97 -12.12 18.23 -0.45
C LEU A 97 -10.94 18.37 -1.42
N HIS A 98 -10.52 17.28 -2.08
CA HIS A 98 -9.46 17.34 -3.10
C HIS A 98 -9.84 18.20 -4.30
N ILE A 99 -11.10 18.16 -4.75
CA ILE A 99 -11.62 19.05 -5.80
C ILE A 99 -11.47 20.52 -5.36
N SER A 100 -11.90 20.85 -4.15
CA SER A 100 -11.76 22.21 -3.62
C SER A 100 -10.30 22.69 -3.51
N PHE A 101 -9.36 21.76 -3.26
CA PHE A 101 -7.93 22.10 -3.26
C PHE A 101 -7.37 22.35 -4.65
N LEU A 102 -7.86 21.66 -5.69
CA LEU A 102 -7.51 21.94 -7.08
C LEU A 102 -8.02 23.34 -7.50
N GLU A 103 -9.28 23.63 -7.21
CA GLU A 103 -9.89 24.95 -7.47
C GLU A 103 -9.11 26.10 -6.82
N LYS A 104 -8.79 25.95 -5.50
CA LYS A 104 -7.99 26.93 -4.76
C LYS A 104 -6.58 27.11 -5.32
N ALA A 105 -6.00 26.07 -5.91
CA ALA A 105 -4.69 26.13 -6.54
C ALA A 105 -4.74 26.69 -7.98
N GLY A 106 -5.92 26.96 -8.54
CA GLY A 106 -6.09 27.43 -9.91
C GLY A 106 -5.85 26.32 -10.96
N VAL A 107 -6.01 25.05 -10.57
CA VAL A 107 -5.89 23.89 -11.48
C VAL A 107 -7.25 23.57 -12.07
N GLU A 108 -7.35 23.52 -13.41
CA GLU A 108 -8.57 23.13 -14.11
C GLU A 108 -8.78 21.62 -14.01
N LEU A 109 -9.87 21.18 -13.38
CA LEU A 109 -10.28 19.77 -13.35
C LEU A 109 -11.20 19.48 -14.54
N ILE A 110 -10.84 18.49 -15.35
CA ILE A 110 -11.63 18.00 -16.48
C ILE A 110 -12.14 16.59 -16.13
N PRO A 111 -13.46 16.43 -15.85
CA PRO A 111 -14.02 15.15 -15.41
C PRO A 111 -14.23 14.19 -16.60
N SER A 112 -13.14 13.71 -17.19
CA SER A 112 -13.15 12.84 -18.37
C SER A 112 -11.89 12.01 -18.46
N ARG A 113 -11.96 10.93 -19.26
CA ARG A 113 -10.75 10.19 -19.69
C ARG A 113 -9.94 11.04 -20.64
N ALA A 114 -8.61 10.91 -20.54
CA ALA A 114 -7.68 11.59 -21.42
C ALA A 114 -6.80 10.54 -22.15
N THR A 115 -6.55 10.78 -23.45
CA THR A 115 -5.77 9.91 -24.31
C THR A 115 -4.75 10.73 -25.10
N LEU A 116 -3.52 10.29 -25.18
CA LEU A 116 -2.46 10.91 -25.96
C LEU A 116 -2.69 10.67 -27.46
N LEU A 117 -2.71 11.73 -28.25
CA LEU A 117 -2.78 11.66 -29.72
C LEU A 117 -1.40 11.80 -30.36
N ASP A 118 -0.55 12.62 -29.75
CA ASP A 118 0.85 12.84 -30.12
C ASP A 118 1.59 13.36 -28.84
N PRO A 119 2.91 13.66 -28.91
CA PRO A 119 3.66 14.10 -27.73
C PRO A 119 3.14 15.36 -27.03
N HIS A 120 2.41 16.21 -27.72
CA HIS A 120 1.89 17.48 -27.15
C HIS A 120 0.38 17.61 -27.17
N THR A 121 -0.35 16.64 -27.73
CA THR A 121 -1.80 16.71 -27.89
C THR A 121 -2.52 15.61 -27.11
N VAL A 122 -3.47 16.01 -26.29
CA VAL A 122 -4.34 15.13 -25.52
C VAL A 122 -5.78 15.27 -26.00
N GLU A 123 -6.46 14.17 -26.24
CA GLU A 123 -7.90 14.12 -26.42
C GLU A 123 -8.57 13.93 -25.05
N VAL A 124 -9.45 14.86 -24.70
CA VAL A 124 -10.17 14.85 -23.43
C VAL A 124 -11.54 15.50 -23.61
N ASP A 125 -12.61 14.87 -23.11
CA ASP A 125 -13.99 15.38 -23.21
C ASP A 125 -14.38 15.73 -24.67
N GLY A 126 -13.99 14.88 -25.64
CA GLY A 126 -14.29 15.05 -27.06
C GLY A 126 -13.55 16.22 -27.76
N ARG A 127 -12.61 16.86 -27.08
CA ARG A 127 -11.81 17.98 -27.63
C ARG A 127 -10.31 17.65 -27.58
N LYS A 128 -9.55 18.26 -28.48
CA LYS A 128 -8.09 18.20 -28.47
C LYS A 128 -7.56 19.43 -27.73
N VAL A 129 -6.66 19.19 -26.79
CA VAL A 129 -5.94 20.22 -26.05
C VAL A 129 -4.44 20.02 -26.19
N THR A 130 -3.67 21.09 -26.16
CA THR A 130 -2.22 21.05 -26.30
C THR A 130 -1.53 21.43 -24.98
N ALA A 131 -0.40 20.77 -24.69
CA ALA A 131 0.40 21.06 -23.50
C ALA A 131 1.90 21.06 -23.80
N ASP A 132 2.62 22.00 -23.15
CA ASP A 132 4.07 22.01 -23.19
C ASP A 132 4.65 20.72 -22.56
N LYS A 133 4.15 20.37 -21.37
CA LYS A 133 4.49 19.14 -20.67
C LYS A 133 3.24 18.30 -20.34
N ILE A 134 3.40 16.98 -20.34
CA ILE A 134 2.34 16.04 -19.97
C ILE A 134 2.87 15.14 -18.84
N LEU A 135 2.06 14.98 -17.78
CA LEU A 135 2.34 14.05 -16.69
C LEU A 135 1.30 12.93 -16.66
N ILE A 136 1.76 11.69 -16.77
CA ILE A 136 0.93 10.48 -16.64
C ILE A 136 0.97 10.00 -15.20
N ALA A 137 -0.18 10.02 -14.50
CA ALA A 137 -0.32 9.68 -13.08
C ALA A 137 -1.54 8.80 -12.82
N VAL A 138 -1.81 7.85 -13.71
CA VAL A 138 -3.02 7.01 -13.74
C VAL A 138 -2.98 5.83 -12.78
N GLY A 139 -1.85 5.59 -12.09
CA GLY A 139 -1.70 4.55 -11.09
C GLY A 139 -1.79 3.13 -11.62
N GLY A 140 -2.29 2.22 -10.78
CA GLY A 140 -2.46 0.81 -11.08
C GLY A 140 -3.83 0.28 -10.61
N ARG A 141 -4.17 -0.94 -11.05
CA ARG A 141 -5.40 -1.65 -10.70
C ARG A 141 -5.11 -3.05 -10.17
N PRO A 142 -5.98 -3.65 -9.35
CA PRO A 142 -5.87 -5.06 -8.99
C PRO A 142 -6.03 -5.94 -10.24
N VAL A 143 -5.44 -7.12 -10.22
CA VAL A 143 -5.55 -8.10 -11.31
C VAL A 143 -6.21 -9.36 -10.82
N LYS A 144 -7.15 -9.90 -11.63
CA LYS A 144 -7.73 -11.24 -11.47
C LYS A 144 -7.02 -12.18 -12.44
N PRO A 145 -6.49 -13.33 -11.98
CA PRO A 145 -5.93 -14.33 -12.90
C PRO A 145 -7.06 -14.93 -13.76
N ASP A 146 -6.74 -15.23 -15.01
CA ASP A 146 -7.66 -15.89 -15.96
C ASP A 146 -7.74 -17.39 -15.66
N LEU A 147 -8.51 -17.75 -14.64
CA LEU A 147 -8.80 -19.10 -14.20
C LEU A 147 -10.32 -19.26 -14.01
N SER A 148 -10.82 -20.48 -14.25
CA SER A 148 -12.25 -20.78 -14.16
C SER A 148 -12.86 -20.44 -12.79
N GLY A 149 -13.88 -19.56 -12.79
CA GLY A 149 -14.62 -19.13 -11.61
C GLY A 149 -14.02 -17.91 -10.88
N MET A 150 -12.86 -17.37 -11.32
CA MET A 150 -12.28 -16.18 -10.70
C MET A 150 -13.13 -14.92 -10.91
N GLU A 151 -14.02 -14.91 -11.88
CA GLU A 151 -15.00 -13.84 -12.09
C GLU A 151 -15.96 -13.65 -10.90
N HIS A 152 -16.22 -14.69 -10.10
CA HIS A 152 -17.05 -14.63 -8.90
C HIS A 152 -16.36 -13.95 -7.71
N GLY A 153 -15.04 -13.81 -7.75
CA GLY A 153 -14.26 -13.17 -6.68
C GLY A 153 -14.29 -11.65 -6.78
N ILE A 154 -14.08 -11.03 -5.64
CA ILE A 154 -13.87 -9.57 -5.53
C ILE A 154 -12.38 -9.23 -5.46
N THR A 155 -12.03 -7.99 -5.75
CA THR A 155 -10.71 -7.43 -5.51
C THR A 155 -10.72 -6.43 -4.35
N SER A 156 -9.58 -5.81 -4.09
CA SER A 156 -9.46 -4.73 -3.11
C SER A 156 -10.30 -3.50 -3.46
N ASP A 157 -10.81 -3.39 -4.68
CA ASP A 157 -11.65 -2.27 -5.07
C ASP A 157 -13.12 -2.51 -4.66
N GLU A 158 -13.60 -3.75 -4.74
CA GLU A 158 -14.99 -4.09 -4.44
C GLU A 158 -15.26 -4.39 -2.96
N ILE A 159 -14.25 -4.75 -2.16
CA ILE A 159 -14.43 -5.14 -0.74
C ILE A 159 -15.08 -4.04 0.10
N PHE A 160 -14.85 -2.77 -0.23
CA PHE A 160 -15.44 -1.62 0.45
C PHE A 160 -16.93 -1.39 0.15
N HIS A 161 -17.50 -2.19 -0.75
CA HIS A 161 -18.88 -2.08 -1.21
C HIS A 161 -19.71 -3.34 -0.92
N LEU A 162 -19.19 -4.24 -0.08
CA LEU A 162 -19.93 -5.43 0.35
C LEU A 162 -21.17 -5.01 1.14
N LYS A 163 -22.36 -5.45 0.68
CA LYS A 163 -23.63 -5.10 1.31
C LYS A 163 -23.83 -5.78 2.65
N GLU A 164 -23.29 -6.98 2.79
CA GLU A 164 -23.38 -7.81 3.99
C GLU A 164 -21.99 -8.26 4.39
N GLN A 165 -21.77 -8.39 5.69
CA GLN A 165 -20.54 -8.98 6.21
C GLN A 165 -20.52 -10.48 5.87
N PRO A 166 -19.51 -10.98 5.15
CA PRO A 166 -19.38 -12.41 4.92
C PRO A 166 -19.10 -13.15 6.24
N LYS A 167 -19.74 -14.28 6.44
CA LYS A 167 -19.45 -15.15 7.60
C LYS A 167 -18.10 -15.80 7.44
N HIS A 168 -17.81 -16.31 6.23
CA HIS A 168 -16.51 -16.85 5.87
C HIS A 168 -15.99 -16.18 4.58
N ILE A 169 -14.80 -15.59 4.66
CA ILE A 169 -14.08 -15.03 3.52
C ILE A 169 -12.78 -15.79 3.26
N VAL A 170 -12.53 -16.14 2.00
CA VAL A 170 -11.24 -16.66 1.55
C VAL A 170 -10.43 -15.53 0.93
N ILE A 171 -9.15 -15.40 1.28
CA ILE A 171 -8.25 -14.42 0.69
C ILE A 171 -7.16 -15.13 -0.10
N ILE A 172 -7.09 -14.87 -1.39
CA ILE A 172 -6.11 -15.44 -2.30
C ILE A 172 -4.97 -14.44 -2.47
N GLY A 173 -3.78 -14.82 -2.01
CA GLY A 173 -2.58 -13.98 -2.00
C GLY A 173 -2.16 -13.57 -0.60
N ALA A 174 -0.85 -13.46 -0.39
CA ALA A 174 -0.24 -13.19 0.92
C ALA A 174 0.77 -12.02 0.87
N GLY A 175 0.53 -11.08 -0.04
CA GLY A 175 1.13 -9.75 0.01
C GLY A 175 0.48 -8.89 1.10
N TYR A 176 0.96 -7.66 1.28
CA TYR A 176 0.46 -6.76 2.33
C TYR A 176 -1.06 -6.52 2.24
N ILE A 177 -1.65 -6.38 1.04
CA ILE A 177 -3.10 -6.19 0.86
C ILE A 177 -3.88 -7.39 1.39
N GLY A 178 -3.50 -8.61 1.00
CA GLY A 178 -4.16 -9.83 1.45
C GLY A 178 -4.04 -10.03 2.96
N THR A 179 -2.87 -9.78 3.51
CA THR A 179 -2.59 -9.89 4.94
C THR A 179 -3.39 -8.88 5.77
N GLU A 180 -3.48 -7.61 5.31
CA GLU A 180 -4.26 -6.58 5.97
C GLU A 180 -5.76 -6.91 5.97
N PHE A 181 -6.33 -7.30 4.82
CA PHE A 181 -7.76 -7.67 4.77
C PHE A 181 -8.06 -8.96 5.54
N ALA A 182 -7.12 -9.92 5.62
CA ALA A 182 -7.28 -11.08 6.49
C ALA A 182 -7.45 -10.66 7.96
N CYS A 183 -6.58 -9.77 8.43
CA CYS A 183 -6.64 -9.25 9.80
C CYS A 183 -7.89 -8.40 10.03
N ILE A 184 -8.25 -7.53 9.09
CA ILE A 184 -9.45 -6.67 9.17
C ILE A 184 -10.72 -7.54 9.29
N MET A 185 -10.94 -8.45 8.35
CA MET A 185 -12.16 -9.26 8.32
C MET A 185 -12.24 -10.17 9.54
N ARG A 186 -11.12 -10.73 9.98
CA ARG A 186 -11.05 -11.51 11.22
C ARG A 186 -11.38 -10.66 12.45
N GLY A 187 -10.82 -9.46 12.54
CA GLY A 187 -11.10 -8.51 13.63
C GLY A 187 -12.55 -8.06 13.67
N LEU A 188 -13.21 -7.92 12.51
CA LEU A 188 -14.63 -7.60 12.40
C LEU A 188 -15.55 -8.81 12.68
N GLY A 189 -15.00 -10.04 12.87
CA GLY A 189 -15.74 -11.21 13.29
C GLY A 189 -16.00 -12.27 12.22
N SER A 190 -15.53 -12.09 10.99
CA SER A 190 -15.60 -13.13 9.95
C SER A 190 -14.65 -14.30 10.23
N GLU A 191 -15.01 -15.49 9.80
CA GLU A 191 -14.06 -16.58 9.61
C GLU A 191 -13.18 -16.25 8.39
N VAL A 192 -11.86 -16.46 8.51
CA VAL A 192 -10.90 -16.08 7.46
C VAL A 192 -9.98 -17.23 7.14
N THR A 193 -9.90 -17.58 5.86
CA THR A 193 -8.88 -18.47 5.32
C THR A 193 -8.04 -17.71 4.31
N GLN A 194 -6.71 -17.65 4.51
CA GLN A 194 -5.79 -17.05 3.54
C GLN A 194 -4.98 -18.13 2.83
N ILE A 195 -4.92 -18.06 1.50
CA ILE A 195 -4.23 -19.03 0.65
C ILE A 195 -3.02 -18.37 0.02
N THR A 196 -1.85 -18.98 0.14
CA THR A 196 -0.60 -18.52 -0.47
C THR A 196 0.11 -19.62 -1.24
N ARG A 197 0.65 -19.25 -2.40
CA ARG A 197 1.47 -20.16 -3.22
C ARG A 197 2.85 -20.45 -2.62
N GLY A 198 3.32 -19.59 -1.73
CA GLY A 198 4.61 -19.71 -1.06
C GLY A 198 4.51 -20.36 0.32
N GLU A 199 5.66 -20.75 0.85
CA GLU A 199 5.80 -21.28 2.21
C GLU A 199 5.51 -20.22 3.28
N LYS A 200 5.72 -18.93 2.98
CA LYS A 200 5.58 -17.81 3.90
C LYS A 200 4.82 -16.65 3.26
N ILE A 201 4.15 -15.89 4.12
CA ILE A 201 3.50 -14.63 3.71
C ILE A 201 4.52 -13.49 3.53
N LEU A 202 4.10 -12.36 2.96
CA LEU A 202 4.84 -11.08 2.91
C LEU A 202 6.24 -11.21 2.30
N ASN A 203 6.31 -11.79 1.08
CA ASN A 203 7.57 -11.88 0.36
C ASN A 203 8.21 -10.50 0.18
N GLY A 204 9.55 -10.41 0.37
CA GLY A 204 10.31 -9.16 0.30
C GLY A 204 10.43 -8.39 1.62
N PHE A 205 9.72 -8.79 2.67
CA PHE A 205 9.91 -8.25 4.03
C PHE A 205 10.97 -9.04 4.81
N ASP A 206 11.51 -8.41 5.86
CA ASP A 206 12.47 -9.06 6.78
C ASP A 206 11.87 -10.34 7.37
N GLU A 207 12.69 -11.37 7.49
CA GLU A 207 12.22 -12.71 7.89
C GLU A 207 11.58 -12.73 9.28
N ASP A 208 12.15 -12.00 10.25
CA ASP A 208 11.59 -11.91 11.60
C ASP A 208 10.21 -11.22 11.57
N VAL A 209 10.03 -10.20 10.74
CA VAL A 209 8.73 -9.54 10.55
C VAL A 209 7.68 -10.51 10.01
N ARG A 210 8.03 -11.31 9.01
CA ARG A 210 7.15 -12.31 8.42
C ARG A 210 6.70 -13.36 9.43
N ILE A 211 7.65 -13.87 10.24
CA ILE A 211 7.38 -14.86 11.29
C ILE A 211 6.44 -14.29 12.36
N GLU A 212 6.71 -13.09 12.87
CA GLU A 212 5.90 -12.50 13.94
C GLU A 212 4.47 -12.19 13.47
N ILE A 213 4.29 -11.70 12.23
CA ILE A 213 2.95 -11.46 11.67
C ILE A 213 2.22 -12.79 11.48
N GLU A 214 2.86 -13.81 10.93
CA GLU A 214 2.26 -15.13 10.71
C GLU A 214 1.83 -15.80 12.03
N GLU A 215 2.68 -15.72 13.07
CA GLU A 215 2.35 -16.18 14.42
C GLU A 215 1.13 -15.44 14.98
N GLY A 216 1.11 -14.10 14.86
CA GLY A 216 0.01 -13.28 15.33
C GLY A 216 -1.31 -13.58 14.60
N MET A 217 -1.30 -13.69 13.28
CA MET A 217 -2.47 -14.03 12.48
C MET A 217 -3.05 -15.39 12.87
N THR A 218 -2.19 -16.39 13.05
CA THR A 218 -2.60 -17.72 13.46
C THR A 218 -3.21 -17.72 14.87
N ASN A 219 -2.59 -16.98 15.79
CA ASN A 219 -3.08 -16.83 17.17
C ASN A 219 -4.45 -16.10 17.22
N HIS A 220 -4.72 -15.21 16.26
CA HIS A 220 -6.01 -14.56 16.11
C HIS A 220 -7.05 -15.43 15.36
N GLY A 221 -6.66 -16.67 14.97
CA GLY A 221 -7.59 -17.64 14.37
C GLY A 221 -7.79 -17.46 12.86
N ILE A 222 -6.83 -16.87 12.15
CA ILE A 222 -6.80 -16.90 10.69
C ILE A 222 -6.18 -18.21 10.24
N ARG A 223 -6.91 -18.95 9.38
CA ARG A 223 -6.40 -20.19 8.79
C ARG A 223 -5.48 -19.86 7.61
N LEU A 224 -4.20 -20.23 7.71
CA LEU A 224 -3.22 -20.06 6.62
C LEU A 224 -3.05 -21.38 5.87
N ILE A 225 -3.32 -21.40 4.56
CA ILE A 225 -3.07 -22.51 3.66
C ILE A 225 -1.89 -22.12 2.77
N LYS A 226 -0.73 -22.74 3.02
CA LYS A 226 0.53 -22.43 2.34
C LYS A 226 0.83 -23.44 1.24
N ASN A 227 1.77 -23.10 0.34
CA ASN A 227 2.18 -23.94 -0.79
C ASN A 227 0.99 -24.40 -1.63
N ASN A 228 -0.03 -23.56 -1.74
CA ASN A 228 -1.26 -23.87 -2.44
C ASN A 228 -1.67 -22.75 -3.40
N VAL A 229 -2.29 -23.15 -4.49
CA VAL A 229 -2.94 -22.25 -5.45
C VAL A 229 -4.39 -22.67 -5.66
N VAL A 230 -5.25 -21.71 -5.90
CA VAL A 230 -6.63 -21.98 -6.32
C VAL A 230 -6.59 -22.39 -7.78
N LYS A 231 -7.21 -23.55 -8.10
CA LYS A 231 -7.26 -24.12 -9.43
C LYS A 231 -8.57 -23.77 -10.15
N THR A 232 -9.69 -23.92 -9.46
CA THR A 232 -11.03 -23.59 -9.97
C THR A 232 -11.91 -23.10 -8.84
N VAL A 233 -12.93 -22.30 -9.19
CA VAL A 233 -14.00 -21.91 -8.27
C VAL A 233 -15.33 -22.30 -8.89
N GLU A 234 -16.20 -22.89 -8.08
CA GLU A 234 -17.53 -23.34 -8.49
C GLU A 234 -18.58 -22.77 -7.53
N SER A 235 -19.71 -22.32 -8.07
CA SER A 235 -20.87 -21.97 -7.25
C SER A 235 -21.60 -23.24 -6.84
N VAL A 236 -21.77 -23.43 -5.53
CA VAL A 236 -22.49 -24.56 -4.93
C VAL A 236 -23.59 -24.05 -4.00
N PRO A 237 -24.56 -24.87 -3.56
CA PRO A 237 -25.61 -24.38 -2.67
C PRO A 237 -25.12 -23.76 -1.36
N GLU A 238 -23.97 -24.20 -0.87
CA GLU A 238 -23.35 -23.73 0.38
C GLU A 238 -22.46 -22.49 0.20
N GLY A 239 -22.26 -21.98 -1.03
CA GLY A 239 -21.43 -20.81 -1.32
C GLY A 239 -20.52 -21.00 -2.53
N LEU A 240 -19.31 -20.50 -2.45
CA LEU A 240 -18.26 -20.61 -3.46
C LEU A 240 -17.24 -21.66 -3.02
N LYS A 241 -17.12 -22.75 -3.80
CA LYS A 241 -16.18 -23.85 -3.54
C LYS A 241 -14.89 -23.62 -4.31
N LEU A 242 -13.81 -23.39 -3.58
CA LEU A 242 -12.46 -23.23 -4.12
C LEU A 242 -11.74 -24.59 -4.08
N THR A 243 -11.36 -25.10 -5.25
CA THR A 243 -10.53 -26.29 -5.37
C THR A 243 -9.07 -25.89 -5.38
N LEU A 244 -8.28 -26.54 -4.54
CA LEU A 244 -6.86 -26.22 -4.34
C LEU A 244 -5.95 -27.21 -5.08
N SER A 245 -4.72 -26.79 -5.32
CA SER A 245 -3.63 -27.61 -5.84
C SER A 245 -2.36 -27.23 -5.12
N GLY A 246 -1.73 -28.20 -4.45
CA GLY A 246 -0.55 -28.04 -3.62
C GLY A 246 -0.51 -29.06 -2.50
N ASP A 247 -0.02 -28.67 -1.34
CA ASP A 247 0.15 -29.56 -0.17
C ASP A 247 -1.21 -29.94 0.46
N ASP A 248 -2.14 -28.99 0.56
CA ASP A 248 -3.51 -29.24 1.02
C ASP A 248 -4.46 -29.23 -0.18
N GLN A 249 -5.09 -30.37 -0.45
CA GLN A 249 -6.03 -30.51 -1.56
C GLN A 249 -7.50 -30.48 -1.11
N GLN A 250 -7.77 -30.21 0.16
CA GLN A 250 -9.13 -30.08 0.68
C GLN A 250 -9.76 -28.80 0.09
N PRO A 251 -10.95 -28.88 -0.53
CA PRO A 251 -11.63 -27.71 -1.02
C PRO A 251 -12.06 -26.80 0.14
N VAL A 252 -12.09 -25.49 -0.11
CA VAL A 252 -12.60 -24.51 0.85
C VAL A 252 -13.92 -23.95 0.31
N ILE A 253 -14.94 -23.87 1.16
CA ILE A 253 -16.21 -23.22 0.83
C ILE A 253 -16.29 -21.90 1.60
N ALA A 254 -16.67 -20.83 0.92
CA ALA A 254 -16.78 -19.49 1.50
C ALA A 254 -17.96 -18.71 0.91
N ASP A 255 -18.43 -17.68 1.61
CA ASP A 255 -19.45 -16.76 1.09
C ASP A 255 -18.87 -15.85 0.01
N VAL A 256 -17.63 -15.41 0.22
CA VAL A 256 -16.90 -14.47 -0.64
C VAL A 256 -15.43 -14.87 -0.70
N PHE A 257 -14.77 -14.65 -1.82
CA PHE A 257 -13.30 -14.67 -1.85
C PHE A 257 -12.73 -13.39 -2.45
N LEU A 258 -11.65 -12.91 -1.82
CA LEU A 258 -10.89 -11.73 -2.22
C LEU A 258 -9.64 -12.16 -2.99
N ILE A 259 -9.45 -11.59 -4.18
CA ILE A 259 -8.26 -11.76 -4.99
C ILE A 259 -7.28 -10.63 -4.68
N ALA A 260 -6.21 -10.94 -3.95
CA ALA A 260 -5.16 -10.02 -3.53
C ALA A 260 -3.78 -10.48 -4.05
N THR A 261 -3.74 -10.94 -5.30
CA THR A 261 -2.57 -11.59 -5.91
C THR A 261 -1.64 -10.64 -6.64
N GLY A 262 -2.00 -9.36 -6.71
CA GLY A 262 -1.15 -8.29 -7.24
C GLY A 262 -1.92 -7.15 -7.89
N ARG A 263 -1.15 -6.13 -8.33
CA ARG A 263 -1.65 -4.92 -9.01
C ARG A 263 -0.80 -4.68 -10.24
N ILE A 264 -1.40 -4.21 -11.30
CA ILE A 264 -0.76 -3.92 -12.58
C ILE A 264 -0.92 -2.45 -12.96
N PRO A 265 0.04 -1.85 -13.68
CA PRO A 265 -0.04 -0.48 -14.16
C PRO A 265 -1.23 -0.23 -15.10
N ASN A 266 -1.83 0.95 -15.03
CA ASN A 266 -2.94 1.37 -15.89
C ASN A 266 -2.41 1.99 -17.19
N VAL A 267 -1.86 1.18 -18.09
CA VAL A 267 -1.29 1.66 -19.37
C VAL A 267 -2.28 1.58 -20.54
N ASP A 268 -3.37 0.83 -20.40
CA ASP A 268 -4.32 0.57 -21.48
C ASP A 268 -5.13 1.82 -21.85
N GLY A 269 -5.28 2.08 -23.16
CA GLY A 269 -6.09 3.17 -23.67
C GLY A 269 -5.47 4.57 -23.52
N LEU A 270 -4.23 4.70 -23.04
CA LEU A 270 -3.56 5.99 -22.88
C LEU A 270 -2.99 6.60 -24.18
N GLY A 271 -2.93 5.83 -25.27
CA GLY A 271 -2.32 6.30 -26.51
C GLY A 271 -0.79 6.42 -26.47
N LEU A 272 -0.10 5.68 -25.57
CA LEU A 272 1.35 5.74 -25.39
C LEU A 272 2.14 5.58 -26.68
N LYS A 273 1.72 4.63 -27.51
CA LYS A 273 2.35 4.38 -28.81
C LYS A 273 2.23 5.59 -29.77
N ASN A 274 1.09 6.31 -29.73
CA ASN A 274 0.88 7.48 -30.57
C ASN A 274 1.83 8.61 -30.20
N ALA A 275 2.13 8.74 -28.91
CA ALA A 275 3.07 9.73 -28.38
C ALA A 275 4.53 9.23 -28.35
N GLY A 276 4.80 8.01 -28.78
CA GLY A 276 6.16 7.44 -28.78
C GLY A 276 6.74 7.16 -27.39
N VAL A 277 5.87 6.89 -26.40
CA VAL A 277 6.30 6.56 -25.04
C VAL A 277 6.61 5.08 -24.91
N ASP A 278 7.83 4.77 -24.46
CA ASP A 278 8.31 3.40 -24.26
C ASP A 278 7.73 2.77 -22.98
N VAL A 279 7.53 1.45 -23.07
CA VAL A 279 7.08 0.63 -21.93
C VAL A 279 8.05 -0.51 -21.68
N VAL A 280 8.09 -0.98 -20.43
CA VAL A 280 8.86 -2.15 -19.97
C VAL A 280 7.91 -3.20 -19.41
N ALA A 281 8.37 -4.45 -19.27
CA ALA A 281 7.57 -5.49 -18.63
C ALA A 281 7.25 -5.09 -17.15
N SER A 282 6.02 -5.35 -16.72
CA SER A 282 5.63 -5.17 -15.33
C SER A 282 6.16 -6.30 -14.45
N SER A 283 6.25 -6.05 -13.14
CA SER A 283 6.78 -6.98 -12.13
C SER A 283 5.88 -8.20 -11.86
N ILE A 284 4.62 -8.20 -12.33
CA ILE A 284 3.69 -9.31 -12.11
C ILE A 284 3.83 -10.37 -13.20
N GLU A 285 4.17 -11.59 -12.76
CA GLU A 285 4.28 -12.77 -13.60
C GLU A 285 3.60 -13.97 -12.96
N GLY A 286 3.05 -14.87 -13.79
CA GLY A 286 2.50 -16.15 -13.34
C GLY A 286 1.42 -16.71 -14.27
N PRO A 287 1.08 -18.00 -14.09
CA PRO A 287 0.01 -18.62 -14.88
C PRO A 287 -1.33 -17.91 -14.68
N GLY A 288 -2.01 -17.60 -15.78
CA GLY A 288 -3.29 -16.90 -15.77
C GLY A 288 -3.21 -15.38 -15.60
N TYR A 289 -2.01 -14.80 -15.46
CA TYR A 289 -1.87 -13.34 -15.45
C TYR A 289 -1.65 -12.80 -16.87
N PRO A 290 -2.25 -11.64 -17.21
CA PRO A 290 -2.00 -10.99 -18.48
C PRO A 290 -0.54 -10.49 -18.53
N THR A 291 0.07 -10.53 -19.71
CA THR A 291 1.31 -9.79 -19.94
C THR A 291 1.02 -8.30 -19.81
N THR A 292 1.67 -7.63 -18.88
CA THR A 292 1.43 -6.22 -18.58
C THR A 292 2.72 -5.41 -18.69
N SER A 293 2.57 -4.13 -18.91
CA SER A 293 3.68 -3.21 -19.08
C SER A 293 3.58 -2.05 -18.09
N ALA A 294 4.72 -1.45 -17.78
CA ALA A 294 4.85 -0.21 -17.04
C ALA A 294 5.46 0.86 -17.94
N ILE A 295 5.25 2.15 -17.62
CA ILE A 295 5.92 3.23 -18.35
C ILE A 295 7.38 3.32 -17.88
N ALA A 296 8.31 3.21 -18.83
CA ALA A 296 9.74 3.39 -18.57
C ALA A 296 10.06 4.86 -18.29
N VAL A 297 10.75 5.12 -17.18
CA VAL A 297 11.17 6.47 -16.78
C VAL A 297 12.60 6.48 -16.25
N ASN A 298 13.28 7.63 -16.38
CA ASN A 298 14.55 7.89 -15.74
C ASN A 298 14.38 8.38 -14.29
N GLU A 299 15.50 8.76 -13.64
CA GLU A 299 15.55 9.27 -12.26
C GLU A 299 14.76 10.57 -12.03
N TYR A 300 14.46 11.32 -13.08
CA TYR A 300 13.63 12.53 -13.06
C TYR A 300 12.17 12.27 -13.41
N SER A 301 11.73 11.00 -13.45
CA SER A 301 10.41 10.56 -13.90
C SER A 301 10.06 10.92 -15.34
N GLN A 302 11.07 11.22 -16.19
CA GLN A 302 10.93 11.52 -17.61
C GLN A 302 10.89 10.21 -18.41
N THR A 303 9.95 10.13 -19.36
CA THR A 303 9.84 8.99 -20.28
C THR A 303 10.85 9.08 -21.43
N SER A 304 10.73 8.21 -22.42
CA SER A 304 11.49 8.32 -23.70
C SER A 304 11.15 9.60 -24.49
N GLN A 305 10.07 10.30 -24.13
CA GLN A 305 9.72 11.58 -24.73
C GLN A 305 10.11 12.72 -23.79
N ALA A 306 10.82 13.71 -24.32
CA ALA A 306 11.43 14.78 -23.53
C ALA A 306 10.43 15.64 -22.73
N ASN A 307 9.18 15.72 -23.20
CA ASN A 307 8.10 16.52 -22.58
C ASN A 307 7.03 15.67 -21.89
N ILE A 308 7.16 14.34 -21.86
CA ILE A 308 6.22 13.44 -21.21
C ILE A 308 6.91 12.77 -20.00
N PHE A 309 6.21 12.83 -18.86
CA PHE A 309 6.67 12.28 -17.58
C PHE A 309 5.65 11.29 -17.04
N ALA A 310 6.07 10.37 -16.15
CA ALA A 310 5.16 9.47 -15.45
C ALA A 310 5.58 9.26 -14.00
N VAL A 311 4.59 9.20 -13.07
CA VAL A 311 4.82 9.04 -11.64
C VAL A 311 3.83 8.05 -11.01
N GLY A 312 4.24 7.42 -9.91
CA GLY A 312 3.44 6.46 -9.14
C GLY A 312 3.36 5.09 -9.80
N ASP A 313 2.33 4.31 -9.45
CA ASP A 313 2.20 2.89 -9.77
C ASP A 313 2.24 2.58 -11.28
N VAL A 314 1.98 3.54 -12.14
CA VAL A 314 2.07 3.36 -13.59
C VAL A 314 3.51 3.09 -14.06
N THR A 315 4.51 3.44 -13.23
CA THR A 315 5.95 3.17 -13.48
C THR A 315 6.45 1.87 -12.85
N ASP A 316 5.62 1.21 -12.03
CA ASP A 316 5.91 -0.07 -11.34
C ASP A 316 7.24 -0.11 -10.57
N ARG A 317 7.63 1.00 -9.94
CA ARG A 317 8.83 1.11 -9.10
C ARG A 317 8.52 0.75 -7.64
N ILE A 318 8.05 1.70 -6.83
CA ILE A 318 7.58 1.48 -5.45
C ILE A 318 6.13 1.98 -5.36
N ASN A 319 5.19 1.04 -5.28
CA ASN A 319 3.76 1.30 -5.37
C ASN A 319 3.19 1.76 -4.01
N LEU A 320 3.62 2.95 -3.55
CA LEU A 320 3.20 3.58 -2.30
C LEU A 320 2.75 5.03 -2.52
N THR A 321 1.68 5.41 -1.86
CA THR A 321 1.13 6.78 -1.90
C THR A 321 2.16 7.87 -1.62
N PRO A 322 2.97 7.81 -0.54
CA PRO A 322 3.97 8.86 -0.27
C PRO A 322 5.08 8.91 -1.33
N VAL A 323 5.40 7.79 -1.98
CA VAL A 323 6.35 7.74 -3.10
C VAL A 323 5.78 8.50 -4.30
N ALA A 324 4.56 8.18 -4.72
CA ALA A 324 3.91 8.89 -5.83
C ALA A 324 3.79 10.40 -5.57
N ILE A 325 3.48 10.81 -4.32
CA ILE A 325 3.46 12.23 -3.91
C ILE A 325 4.86 12.85 -4.03
N GLY A 326 5.88 12.14 -3.55
CA GLY A 326 7.28 12.60 -3.58
C GLY A 326 7.80 12.76 -5.01
N GLU A 327 7.53 11.79 -5.89
CA GLU A 327 7.84 11.83 -7.31
C GLU A 327 7.14 13.00 -8.03
N GLY A 328 5.81 13.16 -7.79
CA GLY A 328 5.05 14.26 -8.37
C GLY A 328 5.54 15.64 -7.94
N ARG A 329 5.97 15.79 -6.67
CA ARG A 329 6.59 17.03 -6.18
C ARG A 329 7.98 17.26 -6.79
N ALA A 330 8.81 16.22 -6.88
CA ALA A 330 10.14 16.32 -7.47
C ALA A 330 10.07 16.70 -8.96
N PHE A 331 9.13 16.12 -9.70
CA PHE A 331 8.81 16.52 -11.06
C PHE A 331 8.45 18.01 -11.15
N ALA A 332 7.48 18.47 -10.34
CA ALA A 332 7.05 19.87 -10.40
C ALA A 332 8.15 20.86 -9.98
N ASP A 333 8.94 20.51 -8.96
CA ASP A 333 10.09 21.32 -8.54
C ASP A 333 11.14 21.43 -9.65
N SER A 334 11.41 20.34 -10.37
CA SER A 334 12.40 20.26 -11.46
C SER A 334 11.94 21.03 -12.69
N GLU A 335 10.68 20.87 -13.12
CA GLU A 335 10.20 21.37 -14.41
C GLU A 335 9.63 22.79 -14.33
N PHE A 336 9.19 23.24 -13.15
CA PHE A 336 8.54 24.57 -12.98
C PHE A 336 9.17 25.39 -11.85
N GLY A 337 9.89 24.75 -10.91
CA GLY A 337 10.41 25.42 -9.72
C GLY A 337 11.88 25.85 -9.80
N ASN A 338 12.55 25.67 -10.95
CA ASN A 338 13.99 25.91 -11.11
C ASN A 338 14.87 25.19 -10.06
N ASN A 339 14.38 24.06 -9.53
CA ASN A 339 15.05 23.25 -8.52
C ASN A 339 15.09 21.80 -8.99
N ARG A 340 16.01 21.50 -9.93
CA ARG A 340 16.15 20.15 -10.48
C ARG A 340 16.57 19.18 -9.40
N ARG A 341 15.74 18.21 -9.10
CA ARG A 341 16.00 17.19 -8.10
C ARG A 341 15.35 15.85 -8.44
N GLU A 342 16.01 14.82 -8.01
CA GLU A 342 15.51 13.45 -8.06
C GLU A 342 14.66 13.13 -6.83
N PHE A 343 13.80 12.12 -6.93
CA PHE A 343 13.17 11.50 -5.79
C PHE A 343 13.93 10.20 -5.46
N SER A 344 14.49 10.13 -4.25
CA SER A 344 15.20 8.93 -3.79
C SER A 344 14.21 7.83 -3.39
N HIS A 345 14.37 6.66 -3.99
CA HIS A 345 13.63 5.43 -3.64
C HIS A 345 14.35 4.61 -2.56
N GLU A 346 15.46 5.09 -2.05
CA GLU A 346 16.18 4.47 -0.94
C GLU A 346 15.53 4.87 0.40
N THR A 347 15.60 3.97 1.36
CA THR A 347 15.16 4.22 2.74
C THR A 347 13.68 4.67 2.83
N VAL A 348 12.82 4.03 2.05
CA VAL A 348 11.36 4.31 2.08
C VAL A 348 10.72 3.51 3.22
N PRO A 349 10.16 4.19 4.25
CA PRO A 349 9.46 3.49 5.32
C PRO A 349 8.14 2.91 4.80
N THR A 350 7.83 1.70 5.25
CA THR A 350 6.63 0.96 4.86
C THR A 350 5.96 0.37 6.07
N ALA A 351 4.63 0.39 6.13
CA ALA A 351 3.84 -0.25 7.17
C ALA A 351 2.88 -1.27 6.58
N ILE A 352 2.60 -2.32 7.36
CA ILE A 352 1.57 -3.31 7.14
C ILE A 352 0.60 -3.18 8.30
N PHE A 353 -0.62 -2.74 8.01
CA PHE A 353 -1.67 -2.56 9.02
C PHE A 353 -2.41 -3.87 9.28
N SER A 354 -1.62 -4.91 9.54
CA SER A 354 -2.06 -6.22 10.05
C SER A 354 -2.35 -6.17 11.54
N ASN A 355 -2.69 -7.31 12.12
CA ASN A 355 -2.75 -7.49 13.55
C ASN A 355 -1.96 -8.76 13.93
N PRO A 356 -0.75 -8.59 14.54
CA PRO A 356 -0.11 -7.33 14.96
C PRO A 356 0.31 -6.43 13.79
N GLU A 357 0.35 -5.11 14.02
CA GLU A 357 0.85 -4.12 13.06
C GLU A 357 2.36 -4.29 12.86
N ALA A 358 2.85 -4.04 11.65
CA ALA A 358 4.28 -4.05 11.38
C ALA A 358 4.71 -2.83 10.57
N ALA A 359 5.96 -2.42 10.77
CA ALA A 359 6.59 -1.39 9.93
C ALA A 359 8.09 -1.66 9.79
N THR A 360 8.63 -1.18 8.68
CA THR A 360 10.03 -1.39 8.29
C THR A 360 10.58 -0.18 7.57
N VAL A 361 11.89 0.03 7.69
CA VAL A 361 12.64 1.00 6.91
C VAL A 361 14.06 0.51 6.67
N GLY A 362 14.58 0.72 5.47
CA GLY A 362 15.93 0.32 5.09
C GLY A 362 16.03 -1.15 4.70
N TRP A 363 17.23 -1.73 4.84
CA TRP A 363 17.54 -3.07 4.38
C TRP A 363 17.03 -4.15 5.33
N THR A 364 16.56 -5.27 4.79
CA THR A 364 16.34 -6.50 5.54
C THR A 364 17.70 -7.08 5.96
N GLU A 365 17.70 -7.98 6.93
CA GLU A 365 18.91 -8.73 7.28
C GLU A 365 19.47 -9.51 6.09
N ALA A 366 18.59 -10.09 5.27
CA ALA A 366 19.00 -10.84 4.08
C ALA A 366 19.72 -9.95 3.06
N ASP A 367 19.15 -8.77 2.73
CA ASP A 367 19.77 -7.79 1.83
C ASP A 367 21.12 -7.30 2.37
N ALA A 368 21.20 -7.05 3.67
CA ALA A 368 22.43 -6.60 4.30
C ALA A 368 23.52 -7.66 4.23
N ARG A 369 23.19 -8.92 4.54
CA ARG A 369 24.13 -10.04 4.47
C ARG A 369 24.55 -10.37 3.03
N GLU A 370 23.65 -10.24 2.06
CA GLU A 370 24.00 -10.41 0.63
C GLU A 370 25.07 -9.40 0.20
N LYS A 371 24.96 -8.15 0.67
CA LYS A 371 25.85 -7.06 0.25
C LYS A 371 27.14 -6.94 1.06
N LEU A 372 27.09 -7.28 2.37
CA LEU A 372 28.17 -7.04 3.33
C LEU A 372 28.72 -8.32 3.97
N GLY A 373 28.13 -9.49 3.70
CA GLY A 373 28.55 -10.77 4.28
C GLY A 373 28.48 -10.78 5.80
N ASP A 374 29.58 -11.14 6.45
CA ASP A 374 29.68 -11.22 7.90
C ASP A 374 29.78 -9.85 8.60
N ALA A 375 29.93 -8.77 7.84
CA ALA A 375 30.02 -7.41 8.38
C ALA A 375 28.62 -6.84 8.74
N VAL A 376 27.72 -7.68 9.26
CA VAL A 376 26.37 -7.33 9.69
C VAL A 376 26.13 -7.78 11.11
N THR A 377 25.81 -6.85 12.00
CA THR A 377 25.37 -7.12 13.37
C THR A 377 23.88 -6.89 13.48
N ILE A 378 23.19 -7.83 14.13
CA ILE A 378 21.74 -7.75 14.37
C ILE A 378 21.50 -7.50 15.85
N TYR A 379 20.72 -6.46 16.13
CA TYR A 379 20.17 -6.21 17.46
C TYR A 379 18.67 -6.50 17.39
N ARG A 380 18.18 -7.36 18.27
CA ARG A 380 16.77 -7.77 18.28
C ARG A 380 16.27 -7.96 19.70
N THR A 381 15.09 -7.45 19.97
CA THR A 381 14.36 -7.68 21.22
C THR A 381 12.95 -8.19 20.94
N ARG A 382 12.43 -9.02 21.83
CA ARG A 382 11.05 -9.53 21.77
C ARG A 382 10.50 -9.56 23.20
N PHE A 383 9.48 -8.76 23.46
CA PHE A 383 8.93 -8.61 24.82
C PHE A 383 7.41 -8.53 24.78
N ARG A 384 6.77 -8.78 25.93
CA ARG A 384 5.34 -8.58 26.11
C ARG A 384 5.08 -7.13 26.51
N PRO A 385 4.31 -6.36 25.75
CA PRO A 385 3.95 -4.98 26.10
C PRO A 385 3.31 -4.90 27.50
N MET A 386 3.56 -3.82 28.21
CA MET A 386 3.00 -3.58 29.55
C MET A 386 1.47 -3.60 29.53
N TYR A 387 0.84 -3.16 28.44
CA TYR A 387 -0.62 -3.22 28.23
C TYR A 387 -1.17 -4.63 28.49
N HIS A 388 -0.48 -5.66 28.04
CA HIS A 388 -0.92 -7.05 28.20
C HIS A 388 -0.65 -7.65 29.59
N SER A 389 -0.05 -6.89 30.51
CA SER A 389 0.13 -7.34 31.89
C SER A 389 -1.20 -7.55 32.61
N LEU A 390 -2.23 -6.77 32.29
CA LEU A 390 -3.56 -6.87 32.90
C LEU A 390 -4.57 -7.63 32.04
N THR A 391 -4.39 -7.67 30.72
CA THR A 391 -5.29 -8.43 29.82
C THR A 391 -5.02 -9.93 29.81
N GLY A 392 -3.86 -10.34 30.27
CA GLY A 392 -3.41 -11.75 30.26
C GLY A 392 -2.97 -12.28 28.88
N LYS A 393 -3.08 -11.47 27.81
CA LYS A 393 -2.65 -11.86 26.48
C LYS A 393 -1.13 -12.05 26.41
N GLN A 394 -0.70 -12.98 25.56
CA GLN A 394 0.71 -13.33 25.38
C GLN A 394 1.30 -12.69 24.11
N GLU A 395 0.61 -11.73 23.53
CA GLU A 395 1.07 -10.98 22.37
C GLU A 395 2.40 -10.29 22.67
N LYS A 396 3.28 -10.27 21.68
CA LYS A 396 4.63 -9.73 21.83
C LYS A 396 4.89 -8.64 20.82
N THR A 397 5.73 -7.70 21.20
CA THR A 397 6.35 -6.74 20.30
C THR A 397 7.76 -7.22 19.98
N MET A 398 8.13 -7.17 18.71
CA MET A 398 9.49 -7.43 18.22
C MET A 398 10.05 -6.14 17.62
N MET A 399 11.30 -5.83 17.95
CA MET A 399 12.07 -4.77 17.32
C MET A 399 13.43 -5.28 16.92
N LYS A 400 13.92 -4.77 15.76
CA LYS A 400 15.18 -5.21 15.17
C LYS A 400 15.88 -4.03 14.50
N LEU A 401 17.22 -3.95 14.71
CA LEU A 401 18.12 -3.10 13.96
C LEU A 401 19.12 -3.96 13.19
N VAL A 402 19.35 -3.60 11.95
CA VAL A 402 20.37 -4.17 11.06
C VAL A 402 21.50 -3.15 10.95
N VAL A 403 22.71 -3.51 11.37
CA VAL A 403 23.85 -2.58 11.53
C VAL A 403 25.05 -3.08 10.72
N ASP A 404 25.70 -2.18 10.00
CA ASP A 404 27.00 -2.44 9.37
C ASP A 404 28.10 -2.38 10.45
N SER A 405 28.72 -3.52 10.72
CA SER A 405 29.74 -3.65 11.77
C SER A 405 31.00 -2.82 11.51
N ASN A 406 31.30 -2.45 10.25
CA ASN A 406 32.48 -1.69 9.89
C ASN A 406 32.30 -0.20 10.15
N THR A 407 31.09 0.33 9.91
CA THR A 407 30.79 1.76 10.00
C THR A 407 29.90 2.12 11.18
N ASP A 408 29.35 1.14 11.87
CA ASP A 408 28.35 1.26 12.93
C ASP A 408 27.01 1.85 12.43
N LYS A 409 26.84 2.03 11.11
CA LYS A 409 25.65 2.63 10.51
C LYS A 409 24.44 1.70 10.61
N VAL A 410 23.30 2.23 11.03
CA VAL A 410 22.03 1.49 11.01
C VAL A 410 21.50 1.47 9.57
N LEU A 411 21.44 0.26 8.99
CA LEU A 411 21.01 0.01 7.60
C LEU A 411 19.52 -0.27 7.50
N GLY A 412 18.93 -0.84 8.55
CA GLY A 412 17.52 -1.21 8.59
C GLY A 412 16.96 -1.20 10.01
N ALA A 413 15.68 -0.90 10.12
CA ALA A 413 14.92 -0.98 11.37
C ALA A 413 13.54 -1.59 11.09
N HIS A 414 13.14 -2.55 11.91
CA HIS A 414 11.91 -3.31 11.75
C HIS A 414 11.19 -3.42 13.09
N MET A 415 9.87 -3.33 13.07
CA MET A 415 9.03 -3.48 14.25
C MET A 415 7.76 -4.24 13.92
N VAL A 416 7.38 -5.15 14.81
CA VAL A 416 6.06 -5.79 14.82
C VAL A 416 5.45 -5.57 16.20
N GLY A 417 4.27 -4.94 16.25
CA GLY A 417 3.56 -4.59 17.47
C GLY A 417 2.74 -3.31 17.32
N GLU A 418 2.02 -2.94 18.36
CA GLU A 418 1.19 -1.74 18.35
C GLU A 418 2.00 -0.47 18.04
N ASN A 419 1.44 0.40 17.20
CA ASN A 419 2.03 1.67 16.80
C ASN A 419 3.35 1.54 16.01
N ALA A 420 3.62 0.38 15.41
CA ALA A 420 4.84 0.17 14.63
C ALA A 420 5.02 1.23 13.53
N ALA A 421 3.95 1.61 12.81
CA ALA A 421 3.98 2.62 11.77
C ALA A 421 4.39 4.01 12.31
N GLU A 422 3.84 4.41 13.45
CA GLU A 422 4.12 5.71 14.08
C GLU A 422 5.57 5.79 14.58
N ILE A 423 6.06 4.70 15.16
CA ILE A 423 7.44 4.64 15.72
C ILE A 423 8.47 4.60 14.59
N ILE A 424 8.29 3.71 13.60
CA ILE A 424 9.23 3.57 12.47
C ILE A 424 9.26 4.83 11.61
N GLN A 425 8.18 5.61 11.51
CA GLN A 425 8.21 6.90 10.84
C GLN A 425 9.25 7.84 11.46
N GLY A 426 9.37 7.89 12.79
CA GLY A 426 10.39 8.67 13.47
C GLY A 426 11.80 8.11 13.26
N VAL A 427 11.96 6.78 13.38
CA VAL A 427 13.23 6.08 13.16
C VAL A 427 13.73 6.26 11.71
N ALA A 428 12.83 6.31 10.73
CA ALA A 428 13.19 6.54 9.33
C ALA A 428 13.95 7.86 9.10
N ILE A 429 13.66 8.90 9.88
CA ILE A 429 14.39 10.18 9.82
C ILE A 429 15.85 9.97 10.23
N ALA A 430 16.09 9.23 11.32
CA ALA A 430 17.44 8.94 11.79
C ALA A 430 18.23 8.11 10.77
N LEU A 431 17.61 7.07 10.18
CA LEU A 431 18.25 6.27 9.13
C LEU A 431 18.58 7.13 7.89
N LYS A 432 17.66 7.99 7.46
CA LYS A 432 17.90 8.90 6.33
C LYS A 432 19.06 9.86 6.57
N MET A 433 19.31 10.24 7.84
CA MET A 433 20.45 11.05 8.25
C MET A 433 21.75 10.24 8.40
N GLY A 434 21.68 8.91 8.29
CA GLY A 434 22.84 8.03 8.41
C GLY A 434 23.24 7.75 9.86
N ALA A 435 22.28 7.72 10.78
CA ALA A 435 22.53 7.46 12.21
C ALA A 435 23.25 6.13 12.44
N THR A 436 24.13 6.11 13.42
CA THR A 436 24.89 4.94 13.87
C THR A 436 24.20 4.26 15.05
N LYS A 437 24.59 3.02 15.35
CA LYS A 437 24.11 2.32 16.57
C LYS A 437 24.48 3.11 17.83
N LYS A 438 25.65 3.77 17.84
CA LYS A 438 26.07 4.64 18.95
C LYS A 438 25.15 5.85 19.12
N ASP A 439 24.60 6.40 18.06
CA ASP A 439 23.63 7.49 18.15
C ASP A 439 22.33 7.01 18.81
N PHE A 440 21.87 5.80 18.47
CA PHE A 440 20.75 5.17 19.15
C PHE A 440 21.05 4.94 20.63
N ASP A 441 22.22 4.36 20.97
CA ASP A 441 22.64 4.09 22.35
C ASP A 441 22.82 5.35 23.21
N ALA A 442 23.17 6.47 22.59
CA ALA A 442 23.35 7.75 23.26
C ALA A 442 22.02 8.52 23.43
N THR A 443 20.97 8.09 22.75
CA THR A 443 19.64 8.73 22.83
C THR A 443 18.92 8.29 24.10
N VAL A 444 18.40 9.24 24.87
CA VAL A 444 17.59 8.96 26.07
C VAL A 444 16.22 8.44 25.64
N GLY A 445 15.81 7.28 26.15
CA GLY A 445 14.50 6.68 25.90
C GLY A 445 13.38 7.42 26.62
N ILE A 446 12.18 7.38 26.04
CA ILE A 446 10.95 7.82 26.72
C ILE A 446 10.43 6.67 27.56
N HIS A 447 10.48 6.82 28.89
CA HIS A 447 10.02 5.78 29.83
C HIS A 447 8.66 6.14 30.45
N PRO A 448 7.70 5.18 30.56
CA PRO A 448 7.72 3.85 29.92
C PRO A 448 7.07 3.85 28.53
N SER A 449 7.78 3.41 27.53
CA SER A 449 7.24 3.25 26.17
C SER A 449 7.86 2.03 25.48
N ALA A 450 7.16 1.46 24.50
CA ALA A 450 7.76 0.39 23.68
C ALA A 450 8.95 0.91 22.86
N ALA A 451 8.88 2.17 22.39
CA ALA A 451 9.89 2.77 21.52
C ALA A 451 11.28 2.88 22.16
N GLU A 452 11.37 2.92 23.52
CA GLU A 452 12.67 2.96 24.22
C GLU A 452 13.55 1.74 23.93
N GLU A 453 12.95 0.62 23.52
CA GLU A 453 13.71 -0.58 23.17
C GLU A 453 14.66 -0.34 21.98
N PHE A 454 14.34 0.55 21.05
CA PHE A 454 15.25 0.90 19.96
C PHE A 454 16.56 1.54 20.46
N VAL A 455 16.56 2.19 21.59
CA VAL A 455 17.74 2.86 22.17
C VAL A 455 18.37 2.08 23.34
N THR A 456 17.74 0.99 23.77
CA THR A 456 18.24 0.15 24.87
C THR A 456 18.76 -1.23 24.43
N MET A 457 18.45 -1.69 23.20
CA MET A 457 18.95 -2.95 22.65
C MET A 457 20.50 -3.03 22.67
N ARG A 458 21.02 -4.15 23.17
CA ARG A 458 22.46 -4.44 23.27
C ARG A 458 22.79 -5.74 22.55
#